data_2597430516ee9383fb1b1cd8fb05d4d8
#
_entry.id   2597430516ee9383fb1b1cd8fb05d4d8
#
_cell.length_a   1.000
_cell.length_b   1.000
_cell.length_c   1.000
_cell.angle_alpha   90.00
_cell.angle_beta   90.00
_cell.angle_gamma   90.00
#
_symmetry.space_group_name_H-M   'P 1'
#
loop_
_entity.id
_entity.type
_entity.pdbx_description
1 polymer ?
#
loop_
_entity_poly.entity_id
_entity_poly.type
_entity_poly.pdbx_seq_one_letter_code
_entity_poly.pdbx_strand_id
1 'polypeptide(L)'
;MKQIGLDLKISLKFPDNLSAKETEVKLYYTQDIQVIDGNEGSTITGNGIYQTNLEVKAQEGATIQLNINTKHLKVKSVTGSIIKLTGKTKNQEIEVDLYGVYHGYGLEIIGNTIVKSGIGSKAEIKTGETLNAKVSFGGSVLYKGTPEVKQTKKVAGGIIKQMN
;
A
#
# COMPACT_ATOMS: atom_id res chain seq x y z
N MET A 1 -13.19 -17.03 -11.48
CA MET A 1 -12.80 -17.17 -10.06
C MET A 1 -12.20 -18.56 -9.87
N LYS A 2 -11.06 -18.67 -9.20
CA LYS A 2 -10.38 -19.95 -8.90
C LYS A 2 -9.80 -19.90 -7.50
N GLN A 3 -10.05 -20.92 -6.70
CA GLN A 3 -9.41 -21.08 -5.39
C GLN A 3 -8.32 -22.17 -5.48
N ILE A 4 -7.15 -21.88 -4.93
CA ILE A 4 -6.02 -22.80 -4.85
C ILE A 4 -5.50 -22.76 -3.41
N GLY A 5 -5.80 -23.79 -2.61
CA GLY A 5 -5.51 -23.78 -1.19
C GLY A 5 -6.23 -22.64 -0.48
N LEU A 6 -5.47 -21.73 0.16
CA LEU A 6 -5.98 -20.55 0.84
C LEU A 6 -6.07 -19.28 -0.07
N ASP A 7 -5.62 -19.40 -1.32
CA ASP A 7 -5.61 -18.28 -2.25
C ASP A 7 -6.87 -18.26 -3.11
N LEU A 8 -7.55 -17.12 -3.15
CA LEU A 8 -8.66 -16.84 -4.04
C LEU A 8 -8.20 -15.93 -5.18
N LYS A 9 -8.11 -16.45 -6.40
CA LYS A 9 -7.81 -15.67 -7.59
C LYS A 9 -9.10 -15.31 -8.34
N ILE A 10 -9.31 -14.00 -8.53
CA ILE A 10 -10.41 -13.44 -9.33
C ILE A 10 -9.79 -12.80 -10.57
N SER A 11 -10.16 -13.26 -11.75
CA SER A 11 -9.68 -12.73 -13.02
C SER A 11 -10.74 -12.84 -14.09
N LEU A 12 -10.73 -11.94 -15.05
CA LEU A 12 -11.49 -12.09 -16.30
C LEU A 12 -10.84 -13.13 -17.18
N LYS A 13 -11.65 -13.87 -17.94
CA LYS A 13 -11.14 -14.80 -18.95
C LYS A 13 -11.10 -14.13 -20.32
N PHE A 14 -10.11 -14.52 -21.14
CA PHE A 14 -10.13 -14.16 -22.56
C PHE A 14 -11.30 -14.88 -23.26
N PRO A 15 -12.11 -14.24 -24.14
CA PRO A 15 -11.99 -12.86 -24.64
C PRO A 15 -12.75 -11.79 -23.80
N ASP A 16 -13.35 -12.14 -22.67
CA ASP A 16 -14.18 -11.24 -21.87
C ASP A 16 -13.41 -9.99 -21.39
N ASN A 17 -12.09 -10.12 -21.19
CA ASN A 17 -11.20 -9.02 -20.83
C ASN A 17 -11.06 -7.95 -21.94
N LEU A 18 -11.49 -8.23 -23.18
CA LEU A 18 -11.53 -7.27 -24.30
C LEU A 18 -12.88 -6.55 -24.41
N SER A 19 -13.91 -7.03 -23.69
CA SER A 19 -15.20 -6.34 -23.65
C SER A 19 -15.11 -5.14 -22.71
N ALA A 20 -15.53 -3.97 -23.16
CA ALA A 20 -15.52 -2.73 -22.35
C ALA A 20 -16.57 -2.72 -21.21
N LYS A 21 -17.04 -3.89 -20.77
CA LYS A 21 -18.01 -3.99 -19.67
C LYS A 21 -17.27 -4.02 -18.34
N GLU A 22 -17.60 -3.07 -17.48
CA GLU A 22 -17.18 -3.07 -16.08
C GLU A 22 -17.72 -4.32 -15.37
N THR A 23 -16.87 -5.05 -14.66
CA THR A 23 -17.24 -6.23 -13.90
C THR A 23 -17.03 -5.97 -12.42
N GLU A 24 -18.09 -5.98 -11.63
CA GLU A 24 -18.04 -5.84 -10.19
C GLU A 24 -18.10 -7.22 -9.51
N VAL A 25 -17.22 -7.44 -8.53
CA VAL A 25 -17.23 -8.64 -7.69
C VAL A 25 -17.26 -8.22 -6.22
N LYS A 26 -18.25 -8.69 -5.48
CA LYS A 26 -18.34 -8.52 -4.02
C LYS A 26 -17.83 -9.77 -3.32
N LEU A 27 -16.82 -9.61 -2.47
CA LEU A 27 -16.26 -10.69 -1.67
C LEU A 27 -16.74 -10.56 -0.21
N TYR A 28 -17.41 -11.59 0.27
CA TYR A 28 -17.76 -11.79 1.68
C TYR A 28 -16.83 -12.84 2.28
N TYR A 29 -16.25 -12.56 3.44
CA TYR A 29 -15.28 -13.43 4.09
C TYR A 29 -15.52 -13.46 5.61
N THR A 30 -15.13 -14.57 6.26
CA THR A 30 -15.32 -14.81 7.70
C THR A 30 -13.99 -15.00 8.45
N GLN A 31 -12.88 -15.06 7.73
CA GLN A 31 -11.52 -15.24 8.28
C GLN A 31 -10.64 -14.07 7.84
N ASP A 32 -9.59 -13.78 8.60
CA ASP A 32 -8.62 -12.74 8.25
C ASP A 32 -8.03 -12.96 6.85
N ILE A 33 -8.05 -11.89 6.04
CA ILE A 33 -7.41 -11.87 4.74
C ILE A 33 -5.97 -11.41 4.92
N GLN A 34 -5.01 -12.33 4.85
CA GLN A 34 -3.59 -12.02 5.09
C GLN A 34 -3.00 -11.11 4.00
N VAL A 35 -3.41 -11.28 2.76
CA VAL A 35 -2.90 -10.54 1.60
C VAL A 35 -4.06 -10.08 0.72
N ILE A 36 -4.06 -8.80 0.37
CA ILE A 36 -4.90 -8.21 -0.68
C ILE A 36 -3.97 -7.77 -1.80
N ASP A 37 -4.11 -8.37 -2.98
CA ASP A 37 -3.23 -8.14 -4.13
C ASP A 37 -4.05 -7.75 -5.38
N GLY A 38 -3.80 -6.55 -5.89
CA GLY A 38 -4.43 -6.02 -7.09
C GLY A 38 -3.43 -5.89 -8.24
N ASN A 39 -3.83 -6.36 -9.44
CA ASN A 39 -3.00 -6.39 -10.64
C ASN A 39 -3.75 -5.89 -11.87
N GLU A 40 -3.01 -5.54 -12.92
CA GLU A 40 -3.54 -5.30 -14.28
C GLU A 40 -4.72 -4.30 -14.32
N GLY A 41 -4.54 -3.12 -13.72
CA GLY A 41 -5.54 -2.06 -13.71
C GLY A 41 -6.78 -2.34 -12.87
N SER A 42 -6.79 -3.41 -12.05
CA SER A 42 -7.92 -3.71 -11.17
C SER A 42 -8.13 -2.65 -10.09
N THR A 43 -9.37 -2.47 -9.65
CA THR A 43 -9.71 -1.61 -8.52
C THR A 43 -10.26 -2.44 -7.38
N ILE A 44 -9.65 -2.31 -6.18
CA ILE A 44 -10.10 -2.99 -4.97
C ILE A 44 -10.48 -1.95 -3.92
N THR A 45 -11.69 -2.05 -3.39
CA THR A 45 -12.15 -1.20 -2.30
C THR A 45 -12.63 -2.05 -1.12
N GLY A 46 -12.46 -1.54 0.10
CA GLY A 46 -12.91 -2.23 1.30
C GLY A 46 -12.96 -1.33 2.52
N ASN A 47 -13.92 -1.58 3.39
CA ASN A 47 -14.10 -0.81 4.62
C ASN A 47 -14.14 -1.74 5.83
N GLY A 48 -13.54 -1.28 6.95
CA GLY A 48 -13.65 -1.97 8.23
C GLY A 48 -12.87 -3.28 8.29
N ILE A 49 -11.68 -3.34 7.74
CA ILE A 49 -10.80 -4.51 7.85
C ILE A 49 -10.10 -4.45 9.21
N TYR A 50 -10.50 -5.34 10.13
CA TYR A 50 -9.99 -5.40 11.51
C TYR A 50 -9.23 -6.71 11.72
N GLN A 51 -7.89 -6.65 11.77
CA GLN A 51 -7.07 -7.84 11.96
C GLN A 51 -5.66 -7.50 12.47
N THR A 52 -4.90 -8.51 12.85
CA THR A 52 -3.55 -8.29 13.39
C THR A 52 -2.53 -7.97 12.29
N ASN A 53 -2.50 -8.74 11.24
CA ASN A 53 -1.54 -8.60 10.14
C ASN A 53 -2.28 -8.39 8.82
N LEU A 54 -1.78 -7.49 7.99
CA LEU A 54 -2.29 -7.28 6.64
C LEU A 54 -1.15 -6.90 5.71
N GLU A 55 -1.07 -7.56 4.57
CA GLU A 55 -0.24 -7.14 3.44
C GLU A 55 -1.13 -6.64 2.30
N VAL A 56 -0.86 -5.44 1.79
CA VAL A 56 -1.57 -4.82 0.66
C VAL A 56 -0.60 -4.61 -0.48
N LYS A 57 -0.86 -5.24 -1.61
CA LYS A 57 -0.03 -5.15 -2.82
C LYS A 57 -0.83 -4.61 -3.98
N ALA A 58 -0.22 -3.71 -4.74
CA ALA A 58 -0.76 -3.24 -6.00
C ALA A 58 0.35 -3.13 -7.03
N GLN A 59 0.09 -3.59 -8.25
CA GLN A 59 1.02 -3.54 -9.35
C GLN A 59 0.31 -3.38 -10.70
N GLU A 60 1.06 -3.00 -11.73
CA GLU A 60 0.56 -2.91 -13.11
C GLU A 60 -0.68 -2.02 -13.23
N GLY A 61 -0.60 -0.81 -12.66
CA GLY A 61 -1.67 0.18 -12.73
C GLY A 61 -2.88 -0.08 -11.83
N ALA A 62 -2.85 -1.10 -10.95
CA ALA A 62 -3.95 -1.38 -10.03
C ALA A 62 -4.14 -0.26 -8.99
N THR A 63 -5.37 -0.09 -8.55
CA THR A 63 -5.74 0.87 -7.49
C THR A 63 -6.38 0.14 -6.32
N ILE A 64 -5.87 0.36 -5.10
CA ILE A 64 -6.44 -0.20 -3.87
C ILE A 64 -6.79 0.91 -2.89
N GLN A 65 -8.02 0.92 -2.40
CA GLN A 65 -8.48 1.88 -1.40
C GLN A 65 -9.17 1.16 -0.25
N LEU A 66 -8.55 1.18 0.96
CA LEU A 66 -9.05 0.44 2.12
C LEU A 66 -9.12 1.33 3.37
N ASN A 67 -10.09 1.02 4.24
CA ASN A 67 -10.11 1.47 5.63
C ASN A 67 -9.77 0.28 6.54
N ILE A 68 -8.70 0.42 7.34
CA ILE A 68 -8.10 -0.69 8.08
C ILE A 68 -7.88 -0.34 9.56
N ASN A 69 -7.84 -1.38 10.38
CA ASN A 69 -7.35 -1.31 11.76
C ASN A 69 -6.49 -2.56 12.03
N THR A 70 -5.17 -2.38 12.06
CA THR A 70 -4.22 -3.50 12.16
C THR A 70 -3.15 -3.26 13.21
N LYS A 71 -2.39 -4.29 13.57
CA LYS A 71 -1.16 -4.13 14.36
C LYS A 71 0.07 -4.02 13.46
N HIS A 72 0.11 -4.81 12.40
CA HIS A 72 1.24 -4.87 11.46
C HIS A 72 0.72 -4.76 10.03
N LEU A 73 1.13 -3.71 9.36
CA LEU A 73 0.78 -3.43 7.98
C LEU A 73 2.03 -3.51 7.10
N LYS A 74 1.92 -4.22 5.98
CA LYS A 74 2.90 -4.18 4.91
C LYS A 74 2.23 -3.67 3.63
N VAL A 75 2.87 -2.73 2.95
CA VAL A 75 2.37 -2.09 1.73
C VAL A 75 3.41 -2.22 0.63
N LYS A 76 2.97 -2.69 -0.53
CA LYS A 76 3.80 -2.70 -1.74
C LYS A 76 3.03 -2.11 -2.91
N SER A 77 3.50 -0.97 -3.44
CA SER A 77 2.92 -0.30 -4.60
C SER A 77 3.99 -0.11 -5.67
N VAL A 78 3.86 -0.80 -6.78
CA VAL A 78 4.87 -0.82 -7.84
C VAL A 78 4.23 -0.70 -9.23
N THR A 79 5.05 -0.39 -10.23
CA THR A 79 4.65 -0.37 -11.65
C THR A 79 3.38 0.47 -11.89
N GLY A 80 3.45 1.75 -11.47
CA GLY A 80 2.39 2.73 -11.71
C GLY A 80 1.10 2.52 -10.93
N SER A 81 1.09 1.66 -9.91
CA SER A 81 -0.08 1.39 -9.07
C SER A 81 -0.29 2.45 -7.99
N ILE A 82 -1.49 2.47 -7.41
CA ILE A 82 -1.89 3.42 -6.36
C ILE A 82 -2.51 2.66 -5.19
N ILE A 83 -2.00 2.91 -3.99
CA ILE A 83 -2.60 2.42 -2.74
C ILE A 83 -2.98 3.60 -1.86
N LYS A 84 -4.23 3.67 -1.41
CA LYS A 84 -4.72 4.66 -0.46
C LYS A 84 -5.29 3.96 0.76
N LEU A 85 -4.70 4.20 1.93
CA LEU A 85 -5.16 3.62 3.19
C LEU A 85 -5.59 4.69 4.17
N THR A 86 -6.65 4.36 4.93
CA THR A 86 -7.18 5.16 6.02
C THR A 86 -7.40 4.27 7.25
N GLY A 87 -7.62 4.88 8.42
CA GLY A 87 -7.85 4.17 9.66
C GLY A 87 -6.62 4.18 10.57
N LYS A 88 -6.18 3.02 11.09
CA LYS A 88 -5.04 2.99 12.01
C LYS A 88 -4.23 1.69 11.92
N THR A 89 -2.94 1.79 12.24
CA THR A 89 -2.07 0.63 12.48
C THR A 89 -1.03 0.95 13.54
N LYS A 90 -0.49 -0.07 14.21
CA LYS A 90 0.61 0.14 15.15
C LYS A 90 1.93 0.34 14.41
N ASN A 91 2.25 -0.56 13.49
CA ASN A 91 3.50 -0.52 12.73
C ASN A 91 3.23 -0.67 11.23
N GLN A 92 4.03 0.01 10.41
CA GLN A 92 3.94 -0.11 8.96
C GLN A 92 5.32 -0.30 8.31
N GLU A 93 5.36 -1.16 7.31
CA GLU A 93 6.47 -1.30 6.37
C GLU A 93 5.95 -1.00 4.94
N ILE A 94 6.59 -0.05 4.26
CA ILE A 94 6.14 0.46 2.97
C ILE A 94 7.27 0.32 1.96
N GLU A 95 6.95 -0.26 0.81
CA GLU A 95 7.79 -0.30 -0.37
C GLU A 95 7.02 0.30 -1.55
N VAL A 96 7.54 1.38 -2.11
CA VAL A 96 7.01 1.95 -3.35
C VAL A 96 8.13 2.05 -4.37
N ASP A 97 7.89 1.59 -5.59
CA ASP A 97 8.90 1.57 -6.64
C ASP A 97 8.26 1.67 -8.03
N LEU A 98 9.08 1.91 -9.06
CA LEU A 98 8.65 1.94 -10.45
C LEU A 98 7.36 2.76 -10.67
N TYR A 99 7.39 4.03 -10.23
CA TYR A 99 6.26 4.98 -10.30
C TYR A 99 5.03 4.60 -9.46
N GLY A 100 5.15 3.64 -8.53
CA GLY A 100 4.11 3.34 -7.57
C GLY A 100 3.85 4.50 -6.59
N VAL A 101 2.61 4.65 -6.14
CA VAL A 101 2.18 5.73 -5.25
C VAL A 101 1.46 5.17 -4.03
N TYR A 102 1.85 5.67 -2.85
CA TYR A 102 1.16 5.37 -1.60
C TYR A 102 0.63 6.64 -0.93
N HIS A 103 -0.67 6.69 -0.69
CA HIS A 103 -1.37 7.75 0.04
C HIS A 103 -1.76 7.24 1.44
N GLY A 104 -0.91 7.49 2.43
CA GLY A 104 -1.08 7.05 3.81
C GLY A 104 -1.37 8.18 4.81
N TYR A 105 -1.62 9.42 4.38
CA TYR A 105 -1.94 10.51 5.32
C TYR A 105 -3.25 10.30 6.10
N GLY A 106 -4.15 9.48 5.61
CA GLY A 106 -5.38 9.09 6.30
C GLY A 106 -5.21 7.97 7.34
N LEU A 107 -4.01 7.38 7.42
CA LEU A 107 -3.70 6.27 8.33
C LEU A 107 -2.96 6.80 9.57
N GLU A 108 -3.50 6.53 10.75
CA GLU A 108 -2.86 6.85 12.03
C GLU A 108 -1.84 5.77 12.38
N ILE A 109 -0.64 6.20 12.79
CA ILE A 109 0.48 5.31 13.16
C ILE A 109 0.89 5.60 14.59
N ILE A 110 1.03 4.55 15.40
CA ILE A 110 1.45 4.70 16.80
C ILE A 110 2.94 4.43 16.95
N GLY A 111 3.44 3.34 16.42
CA GLY A 111 4.81 2.85 16.63
C GLY A 111 5.73 3.12 15.44
N ASN A 112 6.21 2.06 14.82
CA ASN A 112 7.32 2.12 13.87
C ASN A 112 6.86 2.29 12.43
N THR A 113 7.59 3.13 11.67
CA THR A 113 7.45 3.30 10.24
C THR A 113 8.76 3.01 9.54
N ILE A 114 8.75 2.03 8.64
CA ILE A 114 9.83 1.74 7.70
C ILE A 114 9.31 2.03 6.29
N VAL A 115 10.01 2.87 5.53
CA VAL A 115 9.60 3.21 4.17
C VAL A 115 10.77 3.22 3.21
N LYS A 116 10.57 2.57 2.07
CA LYS A 116 11.49 2.58 0.93
C LYS A 116 10.77 3.13 -0.29
N SER A 117 11.36 4.12 -0.95
CA SER A 117 10.83 4.72 -2.18
C SER A 117 11.90 4.70 -3.25
N GLY A 118 11.65 3.96 -4.32
CA GLY A 118 12.57 3.77 -5.45
C GLY A 118 12.22 4.64 -6.66
N ILE A 119 12.48 4.13 -7.84
CA ILE A 119 12.45 4.86 -9.13
C ILE A 119 11.14 5.63 -9.32
N GLY A 120 11.21 6.98 -9.32
CA GLY A 120 10.10 7.87 -9.63
C GLY A 120 8.85 7.72 -8.75
N SER A 121 8.94 6.96 -7.66
CA SER A 121 7.81 6.61 -6.81
C SER A 121 7.57 7.64 -5.69
N LYS A 122 6.39 7.60 -5.08
CA LYS A 122 5.99 8.55 -4.03
C LYS A 122 5.29 7.86 -2.87
N ALA A 123 5.77 8.10 -1.65
CA ALA A 123 5.10 7.71 -0.42
C ALA A 123 4.70 8.94 0.40
N GLU A 124 3.40 9.10 0.68
CA GLU A 124 2.83 10.08 1.60
C GLU A 124 2.42 9.34 2.87
N ILE A 125 3.05 9.64 4.00
CA ILE A 125 2.89 8.85 5.22
C ILE A 125 2.70 9.71 6.47
N LYS A 126 2.04 9.16 7.48
CA LYS A 126 2.21 9.59 8.86
C LYS A 126 3.25 8.71 9.56
N THR A 127 3.87 9.26 10.59
CA THR A 127 4.84 8.53 11.43
C THR A 127 4.38 8.50 12.87
N GLY A 128 4.65 7.42 13.57
CA GLY A 128 4.52 7.31 15.02
C GLY A 128 5.86 7.62 15.72
N GLU A 129 6.28 6.73 16.62
CA GLU A 129 7.49 6.89 17.43
C GLU A 129 8.78 6.90 16.61
N THR A 130 8.86 6.04 15.58
CA THR A 130 10.08 5.92 14.78
C THR A 130 9.84 6.05 13.28
N LEU A 131 10.82 6.61 12.57
CA LEU A 131 10.88 6.67 11.10
C LEU A 131 12.24 6.17 10.61
N ASN A 132 12.20 5.11 9.80
CA ASN A 132 13.34 4.69 8.97
C ASN A 132 12.96 4.86 7.50
N ALA A 133 13.52 5.86 6.82
CA ALA A 133 13.17 6.21 5.45
C ALA A 133 14.38 6.11 4.53
N LYS A 134 14.23 5.35 3.45
CA LYS A 134 15.22 5.24 2.37
C LYS A 134 14.59 5.66 1.05
N VAL A 135 15.28 6.54 0.31
CA VAL A 135 14.92 6.91 -1.06
C VAL A 135 16.06 6.63 -2.01
N SER A 136 15.74 6.27 -3.25
CA SER A 136 16.70 6.04 -4.32
C SER A 136 16.12 6.43 -5.69
N PHE A 137 16.99 6.81 -6.62
CA PHE A 137 16.65 7.04 -8.04
C PHE A 137 15.41 7.93 -8.26
N GLY A 138 15.37 9.09 -7.59
CA GLY A 138 14.28 10.07 -7.73
C GLY A 138 13.01 9.73 -6.94
N GLY A 139 13.03 8.71 -6.10
CA GLY A 139 11.92 8.40 -5.19
C GLY A 139 11.66 9.51 -4.17
N SER A 140 10.47 9.59 -3.62
CA SER A 140 10.09 10.61 -2.64
C SER A 140 9.29 10.06 -1.47
N VAL A 141 9.64 10.51 -0.26
CA VAL A 141 8.93 10.26 0.98
C VAL A 141 8.53 11.59 1.60
N LEU A 142 7.23 11.85 1.65
CA LEU A 142 6.63 13.02 2.30
C LEU A 142 5.96 12.53 3.59
N TYR A 143 6.44 12.98 4.75
CA TYR A 143 5.92 12.48 6.01
C TYR A 143 5.35 13.58 6.91
N LYS A 144 4.32 13.24 7.68
CA LYS A 144 3.74 14.03 8.77
C LYS A 144 4.01 13.35 10.11
N GLY A 145 4.18 14.14 11.15
CA GLY A 145 4.48 13.69 12.50
C GLY A 145 5.87 14.08 12.96
N THR A 146 6.15 13.82 14.23
CA THR A 146 7.41 14.17 14.92
C THR A 146 8.01 12.91 15.57
N PRO A 147 8.61 12.00 14.77
CA PRO A 147 9.18 10.78 15.32
C PRO A 147 10.35 11.09 16.26
N GLU A 148 10.43 10.41 17.40
CA GLU A 148 11.52 10.54 18.38
C GLU A 148 12.84 10.04 17.79
N VAL A 149 12.77 8.95 17.02
CA VAL A 149 13.93 8.37 16.32
C VAL A 149 13.71 8.49 14.81
N LYS A 150 14.62 9.17 14.14
CA LYS A 150 14.57 9.33 12.69
C LYS A 150 15.88 8.92 12.05
N GLN A 151 15.82 7.91 11.17
CA GLN A 151 16.90 7.47 10.31
C GLN A 151 16.52 7.69 8.84
N THR A 152 17.36 8.40 8.10
CA THR A 152 17.07 8.70 6.70
C THR A 152 18.29 8.40 5.82
N LYS A 153 18.05 7.80 4.64
CA LYS A 153 19.09 7.51 3.65
C LYS A 153 18.62 7.91 2.26
N LYS A 154 19.46 8.65 1.54
CA LYS A 154 19.25 9.00 0.13
C LYS A 154 20.36 8.37 -0.71
N VAL A 155 19.98 7.73 -1.81
CA VAL A 155 20.91 7.09 -2.76
C VAL A 155 20.54 7.51 -4.18
N ALA A 156 21.49 8.08 -4.92
CA ALA A 156 21.27 8.54 -6.30
C ALA A 156 20.05 9.48 -6.47
N GLY A 157 19.97 10.50 -5.60
CA GLY A 157 18.87 11.48 -5.60
C GLY A 157 17.63 11.03 -4.82
N GLY A 158 16.60 11.87 -4.82
CA GLY A 158 15.34 11.64 -4.12
C GLY A 158 15.06 12.64 -3.00
N ILE A 159 13.83 12.62 -2.52
CA ILE A 159 13.31 13.59 -1.56
C ILE A 159 12.79 12.88 -0.31
N ILE A 160 13.26 13.30 0.86
CA ILE A 160 12.64 12.99 2.16
C ILE A 160 12.33 14.33 2.80
N LYS A 161 11.04 14.63 3.00
CA LYS A 161 10.57 15.93 3.48
C LYS A 161 9.46 15.78 4.50
N GLN A 162 9.58 16.51 5.61
CA GLN A 162 8.48 16.67 6.56
C GLN A 162 7.47 17.70 6.04
N MET A 163 6.21 17.37 6.16
CA MET A 163 5.07 18.19 5.76
C MET A 163 4.32 18.64 7.00
N ASN A 164 3.75 19.83 6.96
CA ASN A 164 2.92 20.36 8.04
C ASN A 164 1.54 19.70 8.09
#